data_a6dfa7da491896b0fc72bc04dcb85050
#
_entry.id   a6dfa7da491896b0fc72bc04dcb85050
#
_cell.length_a   1.000
_cell.length_b   1.000
_cell.length_c   1.000
_cell.angle_alpha   90.00
_cell.angle_beta   90.00
_cell.angle_gamma   90.00
#
_symmetry.space_group_name_H-M   'P 1'
#
loop_
_entity.id
_entity.type
_entity.pdbx_description
1 polymer ?
#
loop_
_entity_poly.entity_id
_entity_poly.type
_entity_poly.pdbx_seq_one_letter_code
_entity_poly.pdbx_strand_id
1 'polypeptide(L)'
;MAQGGEFAFVLFSSALAAKVISPTVNANMTAVVVLSMALTPLVVLVHRRFAPTAQASMEGVEKAEELAGNVLVIGFGRFGQIAIQGALARGASISIIDNDTQVIRDAADFGFKVYYGDGARADVLHAAGAHNARAIMVCIDNRAVATRIAEHVKAEFPHAHLMVRAFDREHAVELVKLDVDYQIRETFESAMAFGRQGVVALGATPEEADEVIDDLRRRDKERLVLEMSGGLFAGRALVQVNTETRQTH
;
A
#
# COMPACT_ATOMS: atom_id res chain seq x y z
N MET A 1 10.56 -15.65 14.34
CA MET A 1 10.38 -16.82 15.23
C MET A 1 11.16 -17.96 14.66
N ALA A 2 12.06 -18.60 15.43
CA ALA A 2 12.93 -19.64 14.93
C ALA A 2 12.12 -20.93 14.67
N GLN A 3 12.14 -21.41 13.43
CA GLN A 3 11.57 -22.70 13.03
C GLN A 3 12.50 -23.83 13.47
N GLY A 4 12.69 -24.02 14.77
CA GLY A 4 13.53 -25.09 15.32
C GLY A 4 12.87 -26.46 15.30
N GLY A 5 11.58 -26.57 15.03
CA GLY A 5 10.81 -27.83 15.11
C GLY A 5 11.16 -28.86 14.04
N GLU A 6 11.50 -28.42 12.84
CA GLU A 6 11.79 -29.36 11.71
C GLU A 6 13.04 -30.19 11.96
N PHE A 7 14.07 -29.60 12.56
CA PHE A 7 15.33 -30.29 12.83
C PHE A 7 15.23 -31.25 14.03
N ALA A 8 14.24 -31.05 14.91
CA ALA A 8 14.05 -31.92 16.08
C ALA A 8 13.74 -33.37 15.69
N PHE A 9 12.98 -33.59 14.60
CA PHE A 9 12.69 -34.93 14.10
C PHE A 9 13.94 -35.68 13.67
N VAL A 10 14.85 -34.99 12.95
CA VAL A 10 16.11 -35.56 12.47
C VAL A 10 17.02 -35.88 13.64
N LEU A 11 17.12 -34.98 14.63
CA LEU A 11 17.91 -35.17 15.83
C LEU A 11 17.39 -36.34 16.68
N PHE A 12 16.08 -36.45 16.91
CA PHE A 12 15.51 -37.53 17.69
C PHE A 12 15.64 -38.87 16.97
N SER A 13 15.47 -38.92 15.67
CA SER A 13 15.67 -40.15 14.87
C SER A 13 17.12 -40.60 14.93
N SER A 14 18.08 -39.70 14.82
CA SER A 14 19.52 -39.98 14.93
C SER A 14 19.91 -40.46 16.31
N ALA A 15 19.38 -39.82 17.38
CA ALA A 15 19.62 -40.20 18.79
C ALA A 15 19.04 -41.59 19.09
N LEU A 16 17.88 -41.91 18.53
CA LEU A 16 17.27 -43.23 18.66
C LEU A 16 18.12 -44.30 17.93
N ALA A 17 18.59 -44.02 16.72
CA ALA A 17 19.46 -44.92 15.94
C ALA A 17 20.80 -45.16 16.66
N ALA A 18 21.35 -44.13 17.28
CA ALA A 18 22.57 -44.21 18.09
C ALA A 18 22.35 -44.86 19.49
N LYS A 19 21.10 -45.27 19.81
CA LYS A 19 20.70 -45.85 21.10
C LYS A 19 20.95 -44.91 22.32
N VAL A 20 21.01 -43.61 22.11
CA VAL A 20 21.16 -42.57 23.15
C VAL A 20 19.84 -42.34 23.89
N ILE A 21 18.73 -42.49 23.17
CA ILE A 21 17.37 -42.37 23.75
C ILE A 21 16.56 -43.62 23.52
N SER A 22 15.60 -43.92 24.43
CA SER A 22 14.68 -45.03 24.26
C SER A 22 13.56 -44.70 23.26
N PRO A 23 12.91 -45.71 22.64
CA PRO A 23 11.75 -45.51 21.75
C PRO A 23 10.64 -44.69 22.43
N THR A 24 10.37 -44.89 23.69
CA THR A 24 9.36 -44.15 24.44
C THR A 24 9.69 -42.66 24.57
N VAL A 25 10.96 -42.36 24.86
CA VAL A 25 11.42 -40.96 24.93
C VAL A 25 11.34 -40.28 23.58
N ASN A 26 11.74 -40.97 22.48
CA ASN A 26 11.61 -40.47 21.15
C ASN A 26 10.16 -40.16 20.77
N ALA A 27 9.22 -41.07 21.07
CA ALA A 27 7.80 -40.89 20.80
C ALA A 27 7.23 -39.68 21.58
N ASN A 28 7.55 -39.57 22.89
CA ASN A 28 7.08 -38.46 23.68
C ASN A 28 7.63 -37.10 23.22
N MET A 29 8.92 -37.01 22.91
CA MET A 29 9.53 -35.78 22.38
C MET A 29 8.96 -35.39 21.00
N THR A 30 8.74 -36.37 20.14
CA THR A 30 8.10 -36.16 18.83
C THR A 30 6.67 -35.63 19.02
N ALA A 31 5.88 -36.22 19.94
CA ALA A 31 4.53 -35.75 20.23
C ALA A 31 4.52 -34.31 20.75
N VAL A 32 5.46 -33.94 21.64
CA VAL A 32 5.58 -32.56 22.15
C VAL A 32 5.86 -31.58 21.01
N VAL A 33 6.78 -31.92 20.10
CA VAL A 33 7.11 -31.06 18.94
C VAL A 33 5.89 -30.89 18.03
N VAL A 34 5.20 -31.99 17.67
CA VAL A 34 4.00 -31.95 16.81
C VAL A 34 2.91 -31.10 17.46
N LEU A 35 2.64 -31.32 18.75
CA LEU A 35 1.62 -30.53 19.48
C LEU A 35 1.99 -29.06 19.57
N SER A 36 3.27 -28.72 19.83
CA SER A 36 3.71 -27.32 19.87
C SER A 36 3.58 -26.63 18.51
N MET A 37 3.89 -27.33 17.41
CA MET A 37 3.71 -26.81 16.06
C MET A 37 2.23 -26.58 15.71
N ALA A 38 1.36 -27.53 16.09
CA ALA A 38 -0.08 -27.41 15.88
C ALA A 38 -0.72 -26.31 16.76
N LEU A 39 -0.18 -26.07 17.95
CA LEU A 39 -0.69 -25.06 18.89
C LEU A 39 -0.25 -23.62 18.50
N THR A 40 0.90 -23.49 17.86
CA THR A 40 1.48 -22.18 17.51
C THR A 40 0.53 -21.29 16.71
N PRO A 41 -0.12 -21.73 15.59
CA PRO A 41 -1.07 -20.90 14.86
C PRO A 41 -2.28 -20.52 15.72
N LEU A 42 -2.74 -21.41 16.58
CA LEU A 42 -3.83 -21.13 17.50
C LEU A 42 -3.47 -20.05 18.52
N VAL A 43 -2.29 -20.14 19.11
CA VAL A 43 -1.76 -19.13 20.05
C VAL A 43 -1.59 -17.77 19.33
N VAL A 44 -1.09 -17.76 18.11
CA VAL A 44 -0.98 -16.51 17.31
C VAL A 44 -2.35 -15.91 17.04
N LEU A 45 -3.33 -16.74 16.72
CA LEU A 45 -4.70 -16.28 16.43
C LEU A 45 -5.37 -15.72 17.69
N VAL A 46 -5.21 -16.39 18.82
CA VAL A 46 -5.67 -15.92 20.15
C VAL A 46 -4.92 -14.65 20.54
N HIS A 47 -3.60 -14.61 20.40
CA HIS A 47 -2.81 -13.40 20.69
C HIS A 47 -3.28 -12.21 19.85
N ARG A 48 -3.50 -12.39 18.54
CA ARG A 48 -4.05 -11.32 17.67
C ARG A 48 -5.42 -10.83 18.11
N ARG A 49 -6.25 -11.71 18.71
CA ARG A 49 -7.59 -11.34 19.15
C ARG A 49 -7.61 -10.66 20.52
N PHE A 50 -6.65 -11.00 21.38
CA PHE A 50 -6.61 -10.52 22.77
C PHE A 50 -5.40 -9.63 23.07
N ALA A 51 -4.41 -9.54 22.17
CA ALA A 51 -3.36 -8.57 22.33
C ALA A 51 -4.02 -7.18 22.31
N PRO A 52 -3.87 -6.38 23.37
CA PRO A 52 -4.29 -5.00 23.30
C PRO A 52 -3.55 -4.40 22.11
N THR A 53 -4.30 -3.84 21.16
CA THR A 53 -3.72 -2.94 20.18
C THR A 53 -2.93 -1.95 21.04
N ALA A 54 -1.62 -1.95 20.93
CA ALA A 54 -0.80 -1.01 21.68
C ALA A 54 -1.42 0.35 21.39
N GLN A 55 -2.04 0.94 22.42
CA GLN A 55 -2.56 2.29 22.29
C GLN A 55 -1.33 3.12 21.95
N ALA A 56 -1.26 3.54 20.69
CA ALA A 56 -0.18 4.38 20.23
C ALA A 56 -0.15 5.59 21.18
N SER A 57 0.96 5.80 21.85
CA SER A 57 1.10 6.93 22.77
C SER A 57 0.74 8.20 22.00
N MET A 58 -0.20 8.97 22.52
CA MET A 58 -0.60 10.29 21.98
C MET A 58 0.30 11.41 22.48
N GLU A 59 1.39 11.08 23.20
CA GLU A 59 2.33 12.06 23.71
C GLU A 59 3.02 12.77 22.54
N GLY A 60 2.90 14.11 22.51
CA GLY A 60 3.44 14.95 21.44
C GLY A 60 2.65 14.92 20.13
N VAL A 61 1.43 14.36 20.13
CA VAL A 61 0.57 14.24 18.94
C VAL A 61 -0.67 15.10 19.10
N GLU A 62 -0.88 16.04 18.19
CA GLU A 62 -2.07 16.89 18.13
C GLU A 62 -3.16 16.21 17.26
N LYS A 63 -4.42 16.32 17.70
CA LYS A 63 -5.55 15.89 16.86
C LYS A 63 -5.90 16.96 15.84
N ALA A 64 -6.50 16.51 14.72
CA ALA A 64 -7.08 17.42 13.74
C ALA A 64 -8.29 18.13 14.35
N GLU A 65 -8.22 19.45 14.50
CA GLU A 65 -9.31 20.30 14.99
C GLU A 65 -9.30 21.63 14.20
N GLU A 66 -10.41 21.92 13.52
CA GLU A 66 -10.65 23.17 12.79
C GLU A 66 -9.52 23.60 11.85
N LEU A 67 -8.92 22.64 11.12
CA LEU A 67 -7.87 22.93 10.15
C LEU A 67 -8.46 23.68 8.94
N ALA A 68 -7.67 24.57 8.34
CA ALA A 68 -8.13 25.45 7.27
C ALA A 68 -7.18 25.50 6.05
N GLY A 69 -6.43 24.41 5.80
CA GLY A 69 -5.59 24.31 4.61
C GLY A 69 -6.43 24.27 3.32
N ASN A 70 -5.92 24.88 2.26
CA ASN A 70 -6.55 24.79 0.94
C ASN A 70 -6.26 23.44 0.23
N VAL A 71 -5.35 22.63 0.77
CA VAL A 71 -5.09 21.24 0.40
C VAL A 71 -5.17 20.38 1.65
N LEU A 72 -5.98 19.33 1.63
CA LEU A 72 -6.01 18.31 2.66
C LEU A 72 -5.27 17.05 2.18
N VAL A 73 -4.31 16.59 2.97
CA VAL A 73 -3.55 15.35 2.68
C VAL A 73 -3.90 14.31 3.74
N ILE A 74 -4.29 13.13 3.28
CA ILE A 74 -4.66 11.99 4.10
C ILE A 74 -3.63 10.88 3.88
N GLY A 75 -2.80 10.64 4.91
CA GLY A 75 -1.66 9.72 4.86
C GLY A 75 -0.35 10.44 4.54
N PHE A 76 0.58 10.42 5.51
CA PHE A 76 1.89 11.08 5.40
C PHE A 76 3.06 10.09 5.38
N GLY A 77 2.82 8.90 4.86
CA GLY A 77 3.86 7.93 4.56
C GLY A 77 4.77 8.37 3.40
N ARG A 78 5.64 7.47 2.94
CA ARG A 78 6.64 7.72 1.88
C ARG A 78 6.08 8.42 0.63
N PHE A 79 4.89 8.02 0.20
CA PHE A 79 4.23 8.62 -0.97
C PHE A 79 3.74 10.04 -0.68
N GLY A 80 3.02 10.25 0.42
CA GLY A 80 2.47 11.55 0.81
C GLY A 80 3.54 12.62 0.97
N GLN A 81 4.66 12.29 1.62
CA GLN A 81 5.79 13.19 1.82
C GLN A 81 6.36 13.74 0.51
N ILE A 82 6.43 12.91 -0.53
CA ILE A 82 6.93 13.32 -1.85
C ILE A 82 5.85 14.08 -2.62
N ALA A 83 4.61 13.60 -2.58
CA ALA A 83 3.51 14.15 -3.37
C ALA A 83 3.18 15.61 -3.03
N ILE A 84 3.36 16.02 -1.76
CA ILE A 84 3.07 17.39 -1.33
C ILE A 84 4.13 18.41 -1.72
N GLN A 85 5.35 18.00 -2.10
CA GLN A 85 6.46 18.91 -2.33
C GLN A 85 6.15 19.96 -3.41
N GLY A 86 5.45 19.55 -4.47
CA GLY A 86 5.03 20.47 -5.53
C GLY A 86 4.06 21.55 -5.04
N ALA A 87 3.09 21.16 -4.18
CA ALA A 87 2.13 22.10 -3.61
C ALA A 87 2.80 23.07 -2.60
N LEU A 88 3.70 22.55 -1.77
CA LEU A 88 4.50 23.38 -0.86
C LEU A 88 5.38 24.40 -1.61
N ALA A 89 6.04 23.98 -2.68
CA ALA A 89 6.84 24.89 -3.52
C ALA A 89 6.01 26.00 -4.17
N ARG A 90 4.70 25.80 -4.33
CA ARG A 90 3.73 26.82 -4.79
C ARG A 90 3.13 27.66 -3.67
N GLY A 91 3.56 27.45 -2.41
CA GLY A 91 3.06 28.18 -1.25
C GLY A 91 1.64 27.77 -0.83
N ALA A 92 1.21 26.54 -1.17
CA ALA A 92 -0.08 26.04 -0.71
C ALA A 92 -0.14 25.93 0.82
N SER A 93 -1.28 26.27 1.41
CA SER A 93 -1.58 25.97 2.81
C SER A 93 -2.10 24.52 2.90
N ILE A 94 -1.34 23.65 3.54
CA ILE A 94 -1.61 22.21 3.57
C ILE A 94 -1.99 21.78 4.99
N SER A 95 -3.16 21.14 5.14
CA SER A 95 -3.52 20.34 6.31
C SER A 95 -3.15 18.89 6.06
N ILE A 96 -2.46 18.25 7.00
CA ILE A 96 -2.01 16.86 6.86
C ILE A 96 -2.53 16.05 8.02
N ILE A 97 -3.18 14.92 7.75
CA ILE A 97 -3.61 13.96 8.77
C ILE A 97 -3.02 12.58 8.50
N ASP A 98 -2.70 11.88 9.60
CA ASP A 98 -2.33 10.46 9.59
C ASP A 98 -2.89 9.77 10.84
N ASN A 99 -3.13 8.47 10.77
CA ASN A 99 -3.58 7.68 11.92
C ASN A 99 -2.43 6.92 12.61
N ASP A 100 -1.22 7.00 12.09
CA ASP A 100 -0.02 6.43 12.67
C ASP A 100 0.77 7.49 13.45
N THR A 101 0.75 7.37 14.78
CA THR A 101 1.46 8.31 15.67
C THR A 101 2.97 8.27 15.51
N GLN A 102 3.55 7.18 14.98
CA GLN A 102 4.97 7.12 14.68
C GLN A 102 5.30 7.97 13.46
N VAL A 103 4.51 7.86 12.41
CA VAL A 103 4.64 8.71 11.20
C VAL A 103 4.55 10.19 11.56
N ILE A 104 3.64 10.56 12.48
CA ILE A 104 3.47 11.94 12.94
C ILE A 104 4.72 12.45 13.67
N ARG A 105 5.28 11.64 14.58
CA ARG A 105 6.52 12.01 15.30
C ARG A 105 7.71 12.12 14.36
N ASP A 106 7.90 11.13 13.49
CA ASP A 106 9.00 11.14 12.52
C ASP A 106 8.91 12.36 11.58
N ALA A 107 7.68 12.76 11.19
CA ALA A 107 7.44 13.94 10.37
C ALA A 107 7.84 15.24 11.07
N ALA A 108 7.62 15.34 12.37
CA ALA A 108 8.00 16.51 13.17
C ALA A 108 9.52 16.73 13.20
N ASP A 109 10.32 15.67 13.19
CA ASP A 109 11.79 15.75 13.12
C ASP A 109 12.27 16.38 11.80
N PHE A 110 11.47 16.29 10.74
CA PHE A 110 11.72 16.95 9.45
C PHE A 110 11.02 18.31 9.30
N GLY A 111 10.39 18.81 10.36
CA GLY A 111 9.72 20.13 10.38
C GLY A 111 8.31 20.11 9.78
N PHE A 112 7.70 18.94 9.56
CA PHE A 112 6.33 18.86 9.12
C PHE A 112 5.37 18.82 10.30
N LYS A 113 4.28 19.58 10.21
CA LYS A 113 3.17 19.48 11.16
C LYS A 113 2.09 18.56 10.62
N VAL A 114 1.95 17.39 11.23
CA VAL A 114 0.96 16.36 10.89
C VAL A 114 0.06 16.15 12.10
N TYR A 115 -1.24 16.08 11.86
CA TYR A 115 -2.23 15.90 12.90
C TYR A 115 -2.73 14.46 12.93
N TYR A 116 -3.08 13.97 14.11
CA TYR A 116 -3.71 12.67 14.25
C TYR A 116 -5.15 12.71 13.76
N GLY A 117 -5.48 11.80 12.83
CA GLY A 117 -6.84 11.64 12.35
C GLY A 117 -7.00 10.40 11.46
N ASP A 118 -8.09 9.66 11.69
CA ASP A 118 -8.50 8.57 10.80
C ASP A 118 -9.36 9.15 9.67
N GLY A 119 -8.77 9.33 8.49
CA GLY A 119 -9.46 9.89 7.32
C GLY A 119 -10.65 9.05 6.81
N ALA A 120 -10.84 7.82 7.28
CA ALA A 120 -12.01 7.01 6.97
C ALA A 120 -13.28 7.45 7.74
N ARG A 121 -13.15 8.41 8.64
CA ARG A 121 -14.24 8.95 9.45
C ARG A 121 -14.65 10.34 8.94
N ALA A 122 -15.94 10.52 8.66
CA ALA A 122 -16.48 11.80 8.15
C ALA A 122 -16.24 12.97 9.12
N ASP A 123 -16.43 12.75 10.43
CA ASP A 123 -16.20 13.77 11.46
C ASP A 123 -14.74 14.24 11.50
N VAL A 124 -13.78 13.34 11.24
CA VAL A 124 -12.36 13.68 11.15
C VAL A 124 -12.07 14.49 9.89
N LEU A 125 -12.69 14.16 8.75
CA LEU A 125 -12.54 14.92 7.51
C LEU A 125 -13.06 16.36 7.68
N HIS A 126 -14.19 16.55 8.37
CA HIS A 126 -14.71 17.88 8.72
C HIS A 126 -13.73 18.64 9.61
N ALA A 127 -13.25 18.03 10.70
CA ALA A 127 -12.27 18.64 11.61
C ALA A 127 -10.94 18.97 10.92
N ALA A 128 -10.53 18.15 9.92
CA ALA A 128 -9.35 18.37 9.10
C ALA A 128 -9.52 19.46 8.02
N GLY A 129 -10.68 20.07 7.92
CA GLY A 129 -10.94 21.20 7.02
C GLY A 129 -11.29 20.80 5.59
N ALA A 130 -11.82 19.59 5.36
CA ALA A 130 -12.19 19.12 4.02
C ALA A 130 -13.19 20.05 3.31
N HIS A 131 -14.06 20.73 4.06
CA HIS A 131 -15.04 21.68 3.53
C HIS A 131 -14.42 22.96 2.94
N ASN A 132 -13.19 23.32 3.31
CA ASN A 132 -12.45 24.46 2.77
C ASN A 132 -11.39 24.04 1.73
N ALA A 133 -11.09 22.74 1.62
CA ALA A 133 -10.06 22.25 0.77
C ALA A 133 -10.47 22.36 -0.72
N ARG A 134 -9.59 22.93 -1.54
CA ARG A 134 -9.72 22.93 -3.00
C ARG A 134 -9.28 21.60 -3.60
N ALA A 135 -8.36 20.91 -2.92
CA ALA A 135 -7.88 19.58 -3.30
C ALA A 135 -7.77 18.69 -2.07
N ILE A 136 -8.15 17.42 -2.22
CA ILE A 136 -7.98 16.36 -1.21
C ILE A 136 -7.13 15.26 -1.82
N MET A 137 -5.99 14.96 -1.19
CA MET A 137 -5.02 13.97 -1.63
C MET A 137 -5.05 12.76 -0.70
N VAL A 138 -5.55 11.63 -1.18
CA VAL A 138 -5.56 10.37 -0.43
C VAL A 138 -4.30 9.58 -0.79
N CYS A 139 -3.33 9.56 0.12
CA CYS A 139 -1.98 9.04 -0.09
C CYS A 139 -1.71 7.72 0.65
N ILE A 140 -2.73 7.10 1.24
CA ILE A 140 -2.60 5.84 2.00
C ILE A 140 -2.45 4.63 1.06
N ASP A 141 -1.87 3.55 1.59
CA ASP A 141 -1.60 2.32 0.83
C ASP A 141 -2.69 1.25 0.97
N ASN A 142 -3.56 1.36 1.96
CA ASN A 142 -4.66 0.43 2.16
C ASN A 142 -5.80 0.70 1.16
N ARG A 143 -5.94 -0.18 0.15
CA ARG A 143 -6.94 -0.09 -0.91
C ARG A 143 -8.35 0.16 -0.36
N ALA A 144 -8.82 -0.69 0.56
CA ALA A 144 -10.20 -0.62 1.06
C ALA A 144 -10.49 0.67 1.84
N VAL A 145 -9.49 1.17 2.57
CA VAL A 145 -9.61 2.44 3.31
C VAL A 145 -9.57 3.61 2.34
N ALA A 146 -8.70 3.60 1.32
CA ALA A 146 -8.62 4.65 0.30
C ALA A 146 -9.92 4.77 -0.49
N THR A 147 -10.52 3.64 -0.92
CA THR A 147 -11.84 3.61 -1.58
C THR A 147 -12.91 4.25 -0.70
N ARG A 148 -13.01 3.85 0.58
CA ARG A 148 -14.00 4.40 1.51
C ARG A 148 -13.83 5.91 1.74
N ILE A 149 -12.59 6.39 1.86
CA ILE A 149 -12.32 7.83 1.95
C ILE A 149 -12.79 8.53 0.67
N ALA A 150 -12.50 7.97 -0.50
CA ALA A 150 -12.93 8.53 -1.77
C ALA A 150 -14.46 8.62 -1.87
N GLU A 151 -15.19 7.59 -1.43
CA GLU A 151 -16.66 7.59 -1.36
C GLU A 151 -17.19 8.71 -0.46
N HIS A 152 -16.62 8.87 0.75
CA HIS A 152 -17.02 9.94 1.68
C HIS A 152 -16.73 11.32 1.10
N VAL A 153 -15.55 11.52 0.49
CA VAL A 153 -15.18 12.80 -0.10
C VAL A 153 -16.09 13.15 -1.27
N LYS A 154 -16.38 12.23 -2.16
CA LYS A 154 -17.30 12.48 -3.30
C LYS A 154 -18.72 12.77 -2.85
N ALA A 155 -19.18 12.16 -1.75
CA ALA A 155 -20.52 12.38 -1.20
C ALA A 155 -20.66 13.71 -0.46
N GLU A 156 -19.68 14.09 0.36
CA GLU A 156 -19.81 15.21 1.28
C GLU A 156 -19.05 16.48 0.84
N PHE A 157 -17.98 16.31 0.04
CA PHE A 157 -17.12 17.42 -0.41
C PHE A 157 -16.94 17.44 -1.94
N PRO A 158 -18.03 17.45 -2.73
CA PRO A 158 -17.97 17.30 -4.21
C PRO A 158 -17.28 18.49 -4.91
N HIS A 159 -17.04 19.59 -4.21
CA HIS A 159 -16.32 20.76 -4.72
C HIS A 159 -14.80 20.59 -4.70
N ALA A 160 -14.28 19.67 -3.89
CA ALA A 160 -12.85 19.42 -3.76
C ALA A 160 -12.34 18.52 -4.90
N HIS A 161 -11.22 18.90 -5.51
CA HIS A 161 -10.55 18.05 -6.49
C HIS A 161 -9.93 16.84 -5.80
N LEU A 162 -10.52 15.66 -5.98
CA LEU A 162 -10.12 14.43 -5.31
C LEU A 162 -9.04 13.69 -6.07
N MET A 163 -7.88 13.53 -5.44
CA MET A 163 -6.74 12.80 -5.96
C MET A 163 -6.47 11.56 -5.08
N VAL A 164 -6.36 10.38 -5.68
CA VAL A 164 -6.20 9.13 -4.92
C VAL A 164 -5.03 8.30 -5.43
N ARG A 165 -4.17 7.87 -4.51
CA ARG A 165 -3.17 6.85 -4.77
C ARG A 165 -3.84 5.49 -4.92
N ALA A 166 -3.78 4.92 -6.10
CA ALA A 166 -4.25 3.58 -6.37
C ALA A 166 -3.18 2.55 -6.00
N PHE A 167 -3.57 1.51 -5.27
CA PHE A 167 -2.66 0.43 -4.87
C PHE A 167 -2.17 -0.37 -6.10
N ASP A 168 -3.12 -0.75 -6.96
CA ASP A 168 -2.86 -1.53 -8.16
C ASP A 168 -3.79 -1.11 -9.29
N ARG A 169 -3.77 -1.88 -10.38
CA ARG A 169 -4.59 -1.60 -11.56
C ARG A 169 -6.09 -1.80 -11.31
N GLU A 170 -6.45 -2.82 -10.57
CA GLU A 170 -7.85 -3.11 -10.25
C GLU A 170 -8.45 -1.98 -9.39
N HIS A 171 -7.67 -1.52 -8.40
CA HIS A 171 -8.05 -0.36 -7.60
C HIS A 171 -8.16 0.92 -8.44
N ALA A 172 -7.26 1.13 -9.42
CA ALA A 172 -7.38 2.27 -10.32
C ALA A 172 -8.69 2.26 -11.12
N VAL A 173 -9.11 1.10 -11.63
CA VAL A 173 -10.41 0.93 -12.30
C VAL A 173 -11.57 1.23 -11.35
N GLU A 174 -11.51 0.77 -10.10
CA GLU A 174 -12.52 1.03 -9.07
C GLU A 174 -12.64 2.53 -8.77
N LEU A 175 -11.52 3.23 -8.59
CA LEU A 175 -11.49 4.67 -8.35
C LEU A 175 -12.03 5.50 -9.51
N VAL A 176 -11.72 5.11 -10.76
CA VAL A 176 -12.30 5.77 -11.93
C VAL A 176 -13.83 5.60 -11.98
N LYS A 177 -14.37 4.43 -11.60
CA LYS A 177 -15.81 4.21 -11.49
C LYS A 177 -16.48 5.04 -10.39
N LEU A 178 -15.72 5.42 -9.35
CA LEU A 178 -16.16 6.36 -8.30
C LEU A 178 -16.04 7.82 -8.74
N ASP A 179 -15.64 8.09 -9.98
CA ASP A 179 -15.49 9.43 -10.54
C ASP A 179 -14.50 10.30 -9.73
N VAL A 180 -13.37 9.70 -9.29
CA VAL A 180 -12.29 10.51 -8.72
C VAL A 180 -11.64 11.36 -9.81
N ASP A 181 -11.26 12.58 -9.47
CA ASP A 181 -10.76 13.55 -10.46
C ASP A 181 -9.36 13.17 -10.97
N TYR A 182 -8.56 12.50 -10.12
CA TYR A 182 -7.25 11.99 -10.50
C TYR A 182 -6.88 10.75 -9.69
N GLN A 183 -6.30 9.77 -10.34
CA GLN A 183 -5.72 8.61 -9.69
C GLN A 183 -4.34 8.28 -10.27
N ILE A 184 -3.45 7.76 -9.43
CA ILE A 184 -2.13 7.30 -9.85
C ILE A 184 -1.77 5.99 -9.15
N ARG A 185 -1.27 5.02 -9.91
CA ARG A 185 -0.70 3.80 -9.34
C ARG A 185 0.73 4.07 -8.86
N GLU A 186 0.97 3.86 -7.58
CA GLU A 186 2.23 4.21 -6.91
C GLU A 186 3.47 3.69 -7.64
N THR A 187 3.46 2.41 -8.03
CA THR A 187 4.63 1.75 -8.61
C THR A 187 4.76 1.96 -10.12
N PHE A 188 3.72 2.44 -10.80
CA PHE A 188 3.70 2.50 -12.25
C PHE A 188 4.76 3.45 -12.82
N GLU A 189 4.77 4.70 -12.38
CA GLU A 189 5.71 5.68 -12.92
C GLU A 189 7.16 5.39 -12.52
N SER A 190 7.40 4.92 -11.29
CA SER A 190 8.74 4.51 -10.86
C SER A 190 9.23 3.27 -11.63
N ALA A 191 8.34 2.31 -11.92
CA ALA A 191 8.66 1.15 -12.74
C ALA A 191 8.93 1.54 -14.21
N MET A 192 8.19 2.50 -14.77
CA MET A 192 8.46 3.02 -16.11
C MET A 192 9.83 3.72 -16.17
N ALA A 193 10.15 4.55 -15.19
CA ALA A 193 11.46 5.21 -15.10
C ALA A 193 12.60 4.18 -14.97
N PHE A 194 12.42 3.14 -14.16
CA PHE A 194 13.38 2.05 -14.02
C PHE A 194 13.52 1.24 -15.31
N GLY A 195 12.39 0.87 -15.94
CA GLY A 195 12.35 0.14 -17.21
C GLY A 195 13.03 0.89 -18.35
N ARG A 196 12.91 2.23 -18.38
CA ARG A 196 13.63 3.08 -19.31
C ARG A 196 15.14 2.84 -19.26
N GLN A 197 15.71 2.75 -18.06
CA GLN A 197 17.14 2.47 -17.90
C GLN A 197 17.50 1.06 -18.42
N GLY A 198 16.59 0.11 -18.30
CA GLY A 198 16.74 -1.22 -18.89
C GLY A 198 16.85 -1.15 -20.43
N VAL A 199 16.02 -0.34 -21.09
CA VAL A 199 16.06 -0.15 -22.56
C VAL A 199 17.38 0.48 -23.00
N VAL A 200 17.86 1.50 -22.27
CA VAL A 200 19.17 2.12 -22.52
C VAL A 200 20.31 1.09 -22.31
N ALA A 201 20.24 0.28 -21.27
CA ALA A 201 21.24 -0.77 -21.01
C ALA A 201 21.32 -1.84 -22.11
N LEU A 202 20.25 -2.01 -22.90
CA LEU A 202 20.21 -2.88 -24.08
C LEU A 202 20.78 -2.21 -25.35
N GLY A 203 21.28 -0.98 -25.26
CA GLY A 203 21.94 -0.25 -26.33
C GLY A 203 21.08 0.78 -27.08
N ALA A 204 19.86 1.04 -26.62
CA ALA A 204 19.04 2.11 -27.17
C ALA A 204 19.56 3.49 -26.76
N THR A 205 19.35 4.50 -27.61
CA THR A 205 19.60 5.90 -27.24
C THR A 205 18.58 6.35 -26.20
N PRO A 206 18.87 7.44 -25.46
CA PRO A 206 17.90 8.02 -24.52
C PRO A 206 16.55 8.37 -25.18
N GLU A 207 16.58 8.88 -26.40
CA GLU A 207 15.41 9.30 -27.19
C GLU A 207 14.57 8.07 -27.59
N GLU A 208 15.20 7.00 -28.08
CA GLU A 208 14.51 5.73 -28.39
C GLU A 208 13.90 5.11 -27.14
N ALA A 209 14.59 5.18 -26.00
CA ALA A 209 14.05 4.69 -24.73
C ALA A 209 12.81 5.51 -24.30
N ASP A 210 12.80 6.82 -24.48
CA ASP A 210 11.65 7.67 -24.19
C ASP A 210 10.45 7.31 -25.09
N GLU A 211 10.66 7.09 -26.39
CA GLU A 211 9.60 6.66 -27.31
C GLU A 211 8.97 5.31 -26.88
N VAL A 212 9.79 4.34 -26.46
CA VAL A 212 9.30 3.05 -25.97
C VAL A 212 8.44 3.24 -24.71
N ILE A 213 8.88 4.05 -23.77
CA ILE A 213 8.15 4.28 -22.52
C ILE A 213 6.85 5.05 -22.77
N ASP A 214 6.84 6.01 -23.67
CA ASP A 214 5.63 6.76 -24.03
C ASP A 214 4.60 5.89 -24.76
N ASP A 215 5.03 4.96 -25.61
CA ASP A 215 4.17 3.95 -26.20
C ASP A 215 3.55 3.03 -25.14
N LEU A 216 4.35 2.58 -24.17
CA LEU A 216 3.85 1.76 -23.05
C LEU A 216 2.83 2.52 -22.20
N ARG A 217 3.05 3.81 -21.91
CA ARG A 217 2.08 4.65 -21.21
C ARG A 217 0.78 4.82 -21.98
N ARG A 218 0.87 5.01 -23.30
CA ARG A 218 -0.30 5.11 -24.17
C ARG A 218 -1.11 3.82 -24.15
N ARG A 219 -0.46 2.68 -24.37
CA ARG A 219 -1.12 1.35 -24.30
C ARG A 219 -1.75 1.09 -22.93
N ASP A 220 -1.10 1.50 -21.87
CA ASP A 220 -1.63 1.36 -20.51
C ASP A 220 -2.92 2.16 -20.29
N LYS A 221 -3.00 3.37 -20.84
CA LYS A 221 -4.24 4.18 -20.83
C LYS A 221 -5.35 3.53 -21.65
N GLU A 222 -5.05 3.08 -22.88
CA GLU A 222 -5.99 2.37 -23.74
C GLU A 222 -6.52 1.10 -23.03
N ARG A 223 -5.62 0.36 -22.40
CA ARG A 223 -5.96 -0.83 -21.63
C ARG A 223 -6.91 -0.49 -20.47
N LEU A 224 -6.69 0.60 -19.74
CA LEU A 224 -7.56 1.03 -18.66
C LEU A 224 -9.00 1.26 -19.14
N VAL A 225 -9.17 1.92 -20.29
CA VAL A 225 -10.49 2.18 -20.91
C VAL A 225 -11.19 0.85 -21.26
N LEU A 226 -10.48 -0.10 -21.83
CA LEU A 226 -11.05 -1.43 -22.16
C LEU A 226 -11.47 -2.18 -20.91
N GLU A 227 -10.66 -2.12 -19.85
CA GLU A 227 -10.94 -2.81 -18.59
C GLU A 227 -12.12 -2.21 -17.81
N MET A 228 -12.39 -0.93 -17.97
CA MET A 228 -13.56 -0.28 -17.38
C MET A 228 -14.88 -0.88 -17.90
N SER A 229 -14.94 -1.27 -19.17
CA SER A 229 -16.14 -1.81 -19.81
C SER A 229 -16.17 -3.33 -19.91
N GLY A 230 -15.00 -3.97 -20.13
CA GLY A 230 -14.88 -5.40 -20.43
C GLY A 230 -14.24 -6.25 -19.32
N GLY A 231 -13.90 -5.63 -18.16
CA GLY A 231 -13.23 -6.31 -17.06
C GLY A 231 -11.71 -6.42 -17.24
N LEU A 232 -11.01 -6.86 -16.18
CA LEU A 232 -9.55 -6.83 -16.02
C LEU A 232 -8.73 -7.46 -17.17
N PHE A 233 -9.32 -8.37 -17.95
CA PHE A 233 -8.63 -9.07 -19.05
C PHE A 233 -8.93 -8.50 -20.43
N ALA A 234 -9.84 -7.52 -20.56
CA ALA A 234 -10.26 -6.98 -21.85
C ALA A 234 -9.10 -6.35 -22.65
N GLY A 235 -8.14 -5.74 -21.96
CA GLY A 235 -6.98 -5.10 -22.58
C GLY A 235 -5.72 -5.96 -22.65
N ARG A 236 -5.77 -7.27 -22.41
CA ARG A 236 -4.59 -8.14 -22.32
C ARG A 236 -3.69 -8.14 -23.56
N ALA A 237 -4.27 -7.91 -24.74
CA ALA A 237 -3.53 -7.85 -26.01
C ALA A 237 -2.56 -6.66 -26.10
N LEU A 238 -2.75 -5.63 -25.26
CA LEU A 238 -1.89 -4.44 -25.21
C LEU A 238 -0.63 -4.65 -24.33
N VAL A 239 -0.54 -5.79 -23.62
CA VAL A 239 0.61 -6.10 -22.76
C VAL A 239 1.65 -6.85 -23.56
N GLN A 240 2.92 -6.43 -23.46
CA GLN A 240 4.05 -7.20 -23.98
C GLN A 240 4.27 -8.44 -23.12
N VAL A 241 4.44 -9.59 -23.75
CA VAL A 241 4.67 -10.87 -23.08
C VAL A 241 5.97 -11.47 -23.55
N ASN A 242 6.63 -12.24 -22.70
CA ASN A 242 7.89 -12.91 -22.99
C ASN A 242 7.72 -14.35 -23.54
N THR A 243 6.48 -14.76 -23.79
CA THR A 243 6.19 -16.03 -24.43
C THR A 243 6.11 -15.81 -25.95
N GLU A 244 6.84 -16.64 -26.72
CA GLU A 244 6.65 -16.65 -28.19
C GLU A 244 5.19 -16.93 -28.50
N THR A 245 4.51 -15.93 -29.05
CA THR A 245 3.18 -16.15 -29.59
C THR A 245 3.36 -17.12 -30.76
N ARG A 246 3.01 -18.41 -30.58
CA ARG A 246 2.91 -19.34 -31.72
C ARG A 246 2.04 -18.65 -32.74
N GLN A 247 2.66 -18.12 -33.79
CA GLN A 247 1.97 -17.74 -35.01
C GLN A 247 1.37 -19.03 -35.56
N THR A 248 0.10 -19.28 -35.26
CA THR A 248 -0.70 -20.23 -36.00
C THR A 248 -0.90 -19.63 -37.39
N HIS A 249 -0.14 -20.16 -38.32
CA HIS A 249 -0.39 -20.03 -39.77
C HIS A 249 -1.71 -20.68 -40.14
#